data_116029df57b0ff315a2469f8b5e4a192
#
_entry.id   116029df57b0ff315a2469f8b5e4a192
#
_cell.length_a   1.000
_cell.length_b   1.000
_cell.length_c   1.000
_cell.angle_alpha   90.00
_cell.angle_beta   90.00
_cell.angle_gamma   90.00
#
_symmetry.space_group_name_H-M   'P 1'
#
loop_
_entity.id
_entity.type
_entity.pdbx_description
1 polymer ?
#
loop_
_entity_poly.entity_id
_entity_poly.type
_entity_poly.pdbx_seq_one_letter_code
_entity_poly.pdbx_strand_id
1 'polypeptide(L)'
;MRRTLLLLLLLAGAAVAVLGVFLFGSMGTNWEYILSRRLVRVGAMVLTAGCIGVSSLLFQTITGNRILTPSVIGLDSLYLFVQTTAVFFGSHWLHALADPIVNYAVSLSALGLFAVLLAVVLFQRAQRDLFRVLLIGMVLGT
;
A
#
# COMPACT_ATOMS: atom_id res chain seq x y z
N MET A 1 -13.14 8.06 -26.83
CA MET A 1 -13.04 9.23 -25.96
C MET A 1 -14.30 9.50 -25.12
N ARG A 2 -15.49 9.62 -25.71
CA ARG A 2 -16.73 9.93 -24.97
C ARG A 2 -17.12 8.88 -23.90
N ARG A 3 -16.94 7.58 -24.16
CA ARG A 3 -17.23 6.50 -23.19
C ARG A 3 -16.27 6.46 -22.02
N THR A 4 -14.99 6.68 -22.26
CA THR A 4 -13.97 6.75 -21.20
C THR A 4 -14.18 7.96 -20.28
N LEU A 5 -14.56 9.09 -20.85
CA LEU A 5 -14.87 10.30 -20.09
C LEU A 5 -16.13 10.12 -19.23
N LEU A 6 -17.17 9.47 -19.75
CA LEU A 6 -18.36 9.13 -18.98
C LEU A 6 -18.05 8.16 -17.82
N LEU A 7 -17.23 7.14 -18.05
CA LEU A 7 -16.81 6.20 -16.99
C LEU A 7 -16.00 6.92 -15.90
N LEU A 8 -15.11 7.82 -16.27
CA LEU A 8 -14.34 8.61 -15.29
C LEU A 8 -15.24 9.54 -14.48
N LEU A 9 -16.22 10.17 -15.11
CA LEU A 9 -17.19 11.03 -14.41
C LEU A 9 -18.08 10.23 -13.46
N LEU A 10 -18.54 9.04 -13.87
CA LEU A 10 -19.31 8.14 -13.01
C LEU A 10 -18.50 7.64 -11.82
N LEU A 11 -17.24 7.25 -12.03
CA LEU A 11 -16.34 6.84 -10.96
C LEU A 11 -16.06 7.99 -9.98
N ALA A 12 -15.77 9.19 -10.51
CA ALA A 12 -15.56 10.37 -9.68
C ALA A 12 -16.83 10.73 -8.88
N GLY A 13 -18.01 10.68 -9.50
CA GLY A 13 -19.29 10.91 -8.84
C GLY A 13 -19.57 9.89 -7.75
N ALA A 14 -19.32 8.61 -8.00
CA ALA A 14 -19.46 7.55 -7.01
C ALA A 14 -18.49 7.73 -5.83
N ALA A 15 -17.24 8.10 -6.10
CA ALA A 15 -16.25 8.37 -5.06
C ALA A 15 -16.69 9.56 -4.18
N VAL A 16 -17.15 10.64 -4.78
CA VAL A 16 -17.67 11.82 -4.04
C VAL A 16 -18.90 11.45 -3.21
N ALA A 17 -19.82 10.65 -3.75
CA ALA A 17 -20.99 10.19 -3.02
C ALA A 17 -20.62 9.33 -1.80
N VAL A 18 -19.69 8.38 -1.97
CA VAL A 18 -19.18 7.54 -0.86
C VAL A 18 -18.48 8.39 0.21
N LEU A 19 -17.66 9.35 -0.21
CA LEU A 19 -17.02 10.30 0.72
C LEU A 19 -18.07 11.15 1.46
N GLY A 20 -19.09 11.63 0.77
CA GLY A 20 -20.20 12.37 1.37
C GLY A 20 -20.94 11.55 2.43
N VAL A 21 -21.30 10.31 2.11
CA VAL A 21 -21.93 9.38 3.08
C VAL A 21 -21.00 9.10 4.25
N PHE A 22 -19.70 8.89 4.02
CA PHE A 22 -18.74 8.65 5.09
C PHE A 22 -18.56 9.86 6.00
N LEU A 23 -18.53 11.06 5.45
CA LEU A 23 -18.35 12.29 6.22
C LEU A 23 -19.63 12.66 7.00
N PHE A 24 -20.81 12.53 6.38
CA PHE A 24 -22.07 13.04 6.92
C PHE A 24 -23.03 11.95 7.43
N GLY A 25 -22.77 10.67 7.16
CA GLY A 25 -23.69 9.56 7.33
C GLY A 25 -23.99 9.09 8.77
N SER A 26 -23.47 9.69 9.81
CA SER A 26 -23.88 9.43 11.20
C SER A 26 -23.35 10.53 12.13
N MET A 27 -24.02 11.68 12.03
CA MET A 27 -23.71 12.82 12.88
C MET A 27 -24.54 12.74 14.16
N GLY A 28 -23.87 12.39 15.27
CA GLY A 28 -24.44 12.54 16.62
C GLY A 28 -24.24 13.95 17.18
N THR A 29 -24.54 14.13 18.45
CA THR A 29 -24.48 15.41 19.16
C THR A 29 -23.09 16.08 19.13
N ASN A 30 -22.00 15.31 18.92
CA ASN A 30 -20.61 15.79 18.89
C ASN A 30 -20.04 15.81 17.45
N TRP A 31 -20.77 16.38 16.52
CA TRP A 31 -20.45 16.37 15.10
C TRP A 31 -19.09 16.99 14.74
N GLU A 32 -18.65 18.07 15.42
CA GLU A 32 -17.36 18.71 15.17
C GLU A 32 -16.16 17.79 15.44
N TYR A 33 -16.20 17.07 16.55
CA TYR A 33 -15.16 16.12 16.92
C TYR A 33 -15.12 14.91 15.96
N ILE A 34 -16.29 14.41 15.60
CA ILE A 34 -16.43 13.28 14.67
C ILE A 34 -15.94 13.68 13.27
N LEU A 35 -16.31 14.86 12.80
CA LEU A 35 -15.94 15.38 11.49
C LEU A 35 -14.42 15.60 11.40
N SER A 36 -13.81 16.21 12.40
CA SER A 36 -12.36 16.42 12.45
C SER A 36 -11.58 15.10 12.32
N ARG A 37 -11.97 14.08 13.08
CA ARG A 37 -11.33 12.75 12.99
C ARG A 37 -11.56 12.05 11.64
N ARG A 38 -12.73 12.21 11.05
CA ARG A 38 -13.05 11.64 9.72
C ARG A 38 -12.27 12.33 8.63
N LEU A 39 -12.13 13.66 8.67
CA LEU A 39 -11.33 14.41 7.71
C LEU A 39 -9.85 13.98 7.71
N VAL A 40 -9.26 13.79 8.88
CA VAL A 40 -7.88 13.28 8.97
C VAL A 40 -7.76 11.89 8.34
N ARG A 41 -8.72 11.00 8.58
CA ARG A 41 -8.73 9.67 7.96
C ARG A 41 -8.87 9.74 6.44
N VAL A 42 -9.77 10.56 5.94
CA VAL A 42 -9.96 10.76 4.48
C VAL A 42 -8.68 11.34 3.87
N GLY A 43 -8.06 12.33 4.52
CA GLY A 43 -6.79 12.89 4.06
C GLY A 43 -5.69 11.83 3.99
N ALA A 44 -5.56 10.99 5.02
CA ALA A 44 -4.63 9.88 5.03
C ALA A 44 -4.91 8.85 3.90
N MET A 45 -6.19 8.50 3.68
CA MET A 45 -6.58 7.58 2.61
C MET A 45 -6.25 8.14 1.22
N VAL A 46 -6.54 9.42 0.96
CA VAL A 46 -6.24 10.07 -0.32
C VAL A 46 -4.73 10.12 -0.56
N LEU A 47 -3.97 10.49 0.47
CA LEU A 47 -2.51 10.55 0.38
C LEU A 47 -1.93 9.16 0.11
N THR A 48 -2.37 8.15 0.84
CA THR A 48 -1.94 6.75 0.64
C THR A 48 -2.29 6.24 -0.75
N ALA A 49 -3.51 6.50 -1.22
CA ALA A 49 -3.93 6.11 -2.58
C ALA A 49 -3.07 6.80 -3.66
N GLY A 50 -2.74 8.07 -3.47
CA GLY A 50 -1.82 8.80 -4.35
C GLY A 50 -0.43 8.18 -4.38
N CYS A 51 0.13 7.87 -3.21
CA CYS A 51 1.44 7.22 -3.10
C CYS A 51 1.46 5.84 -3.79
N ILE A 52 0.42 5.02 -3.58
CA ILE A 52 0.29 3.71 -4.23
C ILE A 52 0.19 3.87 -5.75
N GLY A 53 -0.62 4.83 -6.23
CA GLY A 53 -0.77 5.10 -7.65
C GLY A 53 0.54 5.51 -8.31
N VAL A 54 1.25 6.48 -7.74
CA VAL A 54 2.56 6.94 -8.24
C VAL A 54 3.59 5.82 -8.20
N SER A 55 3.68 5.09 -7.09
CA SER A 55 4.60 3.95 -6.95
C SER A 55 4.34 2.87 -8.01
N SER A 56 3.07 2.54 -8.24
CA SER A 56 2.68 1.56 -9.26
C SER A 56 3.04 2.02 -10.67
N LEU A 57 2.80 3.29 -11.01
CA LEU A 57 3.18 3.85 -12.32
C LEU A 57 4.69 3.85 -12.53
N LEU A 58 5.45 4.29 -11.53
CA LEU A 58 6.92 4.27 -11.59
C LEU A 58 7.43 2.84 -11.78
N PHE A 59 6.89 1.89 -11.03
CA PHE A 59 7.29 0.50 -11.12
C PHE A 59 7.00 -0.10 -12.50
N GLN A 60 5.80 0.13 -13.05
CA GLN A 60 5.41 -0.28 -14.39
C GLN A 60 6.29 0.34 -15.47
N THR A 61 6.68 1.60 -15.29
CA THR A 61 7.56 2.31 -16.23
C THR A 61 8.97 1.73 -16.23
N ILE A 62 9.52 1.47 -15.03
CA ILE A 62 10.88 0.91 -14.89
C ILE A 62 10.95 -0.53 -15.41
N THR A 63 9.94 -1.33 -15.15
CA THR A 63 9.89 -2.74 -15.58
C THR A 63 9.44 -2.92 -17.03
N GLY A 64 8.94 -1.86 -17.66
CA GLY A 64 8.35 -1.93 -19.01
C GLY A 64 7.10 -2.81 -19.10
N ASN A 65 6.53 -3.22 -17.96
CA ASN A 65 5.40 -4.14 -17.91
C ASN A 65 4.24 -3.54 -17.11
N ARG A 66 3.10 -3.34 -17.77
CA ARG A 66 1.90 -2.72 -17.18
C ARG A 66 1.17 -3.60 -16.16
N ILE A 67 1.48 -4.88 -16.10
CA ILE A 67 0.85 -5.82 -15.17
C ILE A 67 1.59 -5.83 -13.83
N LEU A 68 2.87 -5.48 -13.82
CA LEU A 68 3.70 -5.49 -12.63
C LEU A 68 3.40 -4.28 -11.74
N THR A 69 2.86 -4.55 -10.56
CA THR A 69 2.74 -3.58 -9.47
C THR A 69 3.53 -4.07 -8.26
N PRO A 70 3.92 -3.20 -7.32
CA PRO A 70 4.60 -3.61 -6.09
C PRO A 70 3.85 -4.68 -5.31
N SER A 71 2.51 -4.64 -5.29
CA SER A 71 1.66 -5.63 -4.62
C SER A 71 1.76 -7.02 -5.27
N VAL A 72 1.82 -7.09 -6.62
CA VAL A 72 1.92 -8.37 -7.35
C VAL A 72 3.24 -9.09 -7.06
N ILE A 73 4.29 -8.38 -6.67
CA ILE A 73 5.59 -8.95 -6.29
C ILE A 73 5.57 -9.52 -4.86
N GLY A 74 4.47 -9.32 -4.12
CA GLY A 74 4.35 -9.85 -2.77
C GLY A 74 4.89 -8.93 -1.67
N LEU A 75 5.09 -7.63 -1.95
CA LEU A 75 5.50 -6.66 -0.92
C LEU A 75 4.50 -6.56 0.22
N ASP A 76 3.20 -6.70 -0.09
CA ASP A 76 2.13 -6.69 0.92
C ASP A 76 2.22 -7.90 1.84
N SER A 77 2.47 -9.08 1.26
CA SER A 77 2.65 -10.33 2.02
C SER A 77 3.90 -10.29 2.89
N LEU A 78 4.99 -9.71 2.37
CA LEU A 78 6.20 -9.51 3.15
C LEU A 78 5.95 -8.57 4.34
N TYR A 79 5.21 -7.47 4.12
CA TYR A 79 4.84 -6.56 5.21
C TYR A 79 4.06 -7.31 6.30
N LEU A 80 3.04 -8.08 5.92
CA LEU A 80 2.25 -8.87 6.86
C LEU A 80 3.12 -9.90 7.60
N PHE A 81 4.03 -10.57 6.91
CA PHE A 81 4.97 -11.53 7.51
C PHE A 81 5.88 -10.85 8.53
N VAL A 82 6.51 -9.73 8.17
CA VAL A 82 7.38 -8.97 9.07
C VAL A 82 6.59 -8.49 10.29
N GLN A 83 5.39 -7.94 10.07
CA GLN A 83 4.54 -7.43 11.13
C GLN A 83 4.08 -8.54 12.08
N THR A 84 3.64 -9.67 11.55
CA THR A 84 3.23 -10.83 12.36
C THR A 84 4.40 -11.38 13.16
N THR A 85 5.56 -11.50 12.53
CA THR A 85 6.79 -11.95 13.20
C THR A 85 7.22 -10.97 14.29
N ALA A 86 7.17 -9.67 14.03
CA ALA A 86 7.50 -8.64 15.02
C ALA A 86 6.55 -8.68 16.23
N VAL A 87 5.26 -8.88 16.02
CA VAL A 87 4.29 -9.00 17.11
C VAL A 87 4.50 -10.30 17.88
N PHE A 88 4.74 -11.42 17.19
CA PHE A 88 4.89 -12.73 17.83
C PHE A 88 6.16 -12.83 18.66
N PHE A 89 7.30 -12.43 18.10
CA PHE A 89 8.59 -12.51 18.79
C PHE A 89 8.87 -11.28 19.66
N GLY A 90 8.34 -10.10 19.29
CA GLY A 90 8.59 -8.85 19.98
C GLY A 90 8.03 -8.81 21.39
N SER A 91 6.87 -9.44 21.61
CA SER A 91 6.26 -9.53 22.94
C SER A 91 7.04 -10.43 23.91
N HIS A 92 7.84 -11.35 23.39
CA HIS A 92 8.51 -12.37 24.21
C HIS A 92 10.03 -12.13 24.39
N TRP A 93 10.71 -11.58 23.36
CA TRP A 93 12.18 -11.47 23.35
C TRP A 93 12.71 -10.04 23.31
N LEU A 94 11.97 -9.11 22.73
CA LEU A 94 12.39 -7.71 22.61
C LEU A 94 11.26 -6.78 23.10
N HIS A 95 11.27 -6.42 24.37
CA HIS A 95 10.36 -5.40 24.91
C HIS A 95 10.40 -4.08 24.12
N ALA A 96 11.50 -3.79 23.43
CA ALA A 96 11.64 -2.63 22.55
C ALA A 96 10.68 -2.66 21.35
N LEU A 97 10.29 -3.84 20.85
CA LEU A 97 9.31 -3.96 19.73
C LEU A 97 7.86 -3.80 20.19
N ALA A 98 7.61 -3.76 21.49
CA ALA A 98 6.30 -3.42 22.04
C ALA A 98 5.98 -1.92 21.87
N ASP A 99 6.98 -1.08 21.68
CA ASP A 99 6.78 0.34 21.35
C ASP A 99 6.31 0.46 19.88
N PRO A 100 5.14 1.08 19.64
CA PRO A 100 4.59 1.24 18.29
C PRO A 100 5.54 1.95 17.32
N ILE A 101 6.34 2.90 17.81
CA ILE A 101 7.28 3.68 16.99
C ILE A 101 8.44 2.79 16.55
N VAL A 102 9.00 2.01 17.46
CA VAL A 102 10.12 1.08 17.16
C VAL A 102 9.67 -0.02 16.20
N ASN A 103 8.48 -0.60 16.45
CA ASN A 103 7.91 -1.62 15.56
C ASN A 103 7.68 -1.07 14.14
N TYR A 104 7.15 0.15 14.03
CA TYR A 104 6.97 0.82 12.73
C TYR A 104 8.32 1.06 12.03
N ALA A 105 9.34 1.55 12.73
CA ALA A 105 10.67 1.79 12.17
C ALA A 105 11.34 0.49 11.69
N VAL A 106 11.23 -0.59 12.46
CA VAL A 106 11.75 -1.92 12.08
C VAL A 106 11.04 -2.45 10.83
N SER A 107 9.72 -2.36 10.79
CA SER A 107 8.93 -2.78 9.61
C SER A 107 9.28 -1.97 8.36
N LEU A 108 9.44 -0.66 8.50
CA LEU A 108 9.82 0.22 7.41
C LEU A 108 11.23 -0.08 6.89
N SER A 109 12.19 -0.32 7.79
CA SER A 109 13.57 -0.67 7.42
C SER A 109 13.65 -2.02 6.72
N ALA A 110 12.92 -3.02 7.19
CA ALA A 110 12.84 -4.34 6.57
C ALA A 110 12.24 -4.27 5.16
N LEU A 111 11.16 -3.52 4.98
CA LEU A 111 10.55 -3.27 3.67
C LEU A 111 11.50 -2.52 2.74
N GLY A 112 12.18 -1.49 3.23
CA GLY A 112 13.16 -0.72 2.46
C GLY A 112 14.32 -1.58 1.99
N LEU A 113 14.87 -2.42 2.87
CA LEU A 113 15.94 -3.35 2.54
C LEU A 113 15.49 -4.36 1.47
N PHE A 114 14.29 -4.90 1.61
CA PHE A 114 13.74 -5.81 0.61
C PHE A 114 13.47 -5.13 -0.74
N ALA A 115 12.98 -3.91 -0.73
CA ALA A 115 12.79 -3.12 -1.95
C ALA A 115 14.12 -2.86 -2.67
N VAL A 116 15.19 -2.55 -1.93
CA VAL A 116 16.54 -2.39 -2.49
C VAL A 116 17.06 -3.70 -3.05
N LEU A 117 16.92 -4.82 -2.33
CA LEU A 117 17.30 -6.14 -2.82
C LEU A 117 16.56 -6.51 -4.11
N LEU A 118 15.25 -6.27 -4.15
CA LEU A 118 14.43 -6.46 -5.35
C LEU A 118 14.92 -5.59 -6.51
N ALA A 119 15.18 -4.32 -6.27
CA ALA A 119 15.71 -3.41 -7.28
C ALA A 119 17.05 -3.93 -7.82
N VAL A 120 17.99 -4.31 -6.97
CA VAL A 120 19.30 -4.86 -7.38
C VAL A 120 19.11 -6.12 -8.22
N VAL A 121 18.26 -7.06 -7.80
CA VAL A 121 17.99 -8.30 -8.56
C VAL A 121 17.36 -8.01 -9.92
N LEU A 122 16.38 -7.09 -9.95
CA LEU A 122 15.72 -6.67 -11.19
C LEU A 122 16.69 -6.00 -12.17
N PHE A 123 17.53 -5.07 -11.68
CA PHE A 123 18.47 -4.34 -12.52
C PHE A 123 19.66 -5.20 -12.97
N GLN A 124 20.12 -6.14 -12.15
CA GLN A 124 21.21 -7.05 -12.55
C GLN A 124 20.77 -8.12 -13.55
N ARG A 125 19.47 -8.48 -13.56
CA ARG A 125 18.93 -9.53 -14.43
C ARG A 125 17.93 -9.02 -15.48
N ALA A 126 17.89 -7.74 -15.73
CA ALA A 126 16.85 -7.03 -16.49
C ALA A 126 16.54 -7.51 -17.91
N GLN A 127 17.20 -8.53 -18.42
CA GLN A 127 16.93 -9.02 -19.78
C GLN A 127 16.35 -10.42 -19.91
N ARG A 128 16.31 -11.25 -18.86
CA ARG A 128 15.90 -12.67 -19.08
C ARG A 128 14.89 -13.28 -18.10
N ASP A 129 14.64 -12.72 -16.91
CA ASP A 129 13.93 -13.47 -15.86
C ASP A 129 12.81 -12.72 -15.12
N LEU A 130 12.27 -11.61 -15.65
CA LEU A 130 11.11 -10.91 -15.04
C LEU A 130 9.92 -11.84 -14.76
N PHE A 131 9.72 -12.84 -15.62
CA PHE A 131 8.66 -13.83 -15.48
C PHE A 131 8.86 -14.74 -14.27
N ARG A 132 10.11 -15.12 -13.95
CA ARG A 132 10.41 -15.94 -12.75
C ARG A 132 10.21 -15.18 -11.46
N VAL A 133 10.59 -13.90 -11.42
CA VAL A 133 10.38 -13.05 -10.25
C VAL A 133 8.89 -12.85 -9.97
N LEU A 134 8.09 -12.66 -11.03
CA LEU A 134 6.63 -12.56 -10.93
C LEU A 134 6.00 -13.87 -10.42
N LEU A 135 6.48 -15.00 -10.89
CA LEU A 135 6.01 -16.33 -10.50
C LEU A 135 6.32 -16.60 -9.01
N ILE A 136 7.54 -16.26 -8.58
CA ILE A 136 7.96 -16.38 -7.17
C ILE A 136 7.13 -15.45 -6.28
N GLY A 137 6.92 -14.20 -6.70
CA GLY A 137 6.09 -13.25 -5.95
C GLY A 137 4.63 -13.69 -5.81
N MET A 138 4.07 -14.27 -6.86
CA MET A 138 2.71 -14.81 -6.84
C MET A 138 2.59 -16.04 -5.91
N VAL A 139 3.60 -16.90 -5.89
CA VAL A 139 3.64 -18.09 -5.01
C VAL A 139 3.84 -17.70 -3.54
N LEU A 140 4.63 -16.66 -3.27
CA LEU A 140 4.84 -16.17 -1.90
C LEU A 140 3.66 -15.34 -1.38
N GLY A 141 2.80 -14.83 -2.27
CA GLY A 141 1.64 -14.00 -1.95
C GLY A 141 0.32 -14.77 -1.76
N THR A 142 0.31 -16.09 -1.97
CA THR A 142 -0.83 -16.97 -1.70
C THR A 142 -0.62 -17.73 -0.39
#